data_f109cea47df91b31b5ab890c7932ce1a
#
_entry.id   f109cea47df91b31b5ab890c7932ce1a
#
_cell.length_a   1.000
_cell.length_b   1.000
_cell.length_c   1.000
_cell.angle_alpha   90.00
_cell.angle_beta   90.00
_cell.angle_gamma   90.00
#
_symmetry.space_group_name_H-M   'P 1'
#
loop_
_entity.id
_entity.type
_entity.pdbx_description
1 polymer ?
#
loop_
_entity_poly.entity_id
_entity_poly.type
_entity_poly.pdbx_seq_one_letter_code
_entity_poly.pdbx_strand_id
1 'polypeptide(L)'
;MPADIVTGSLPNLPDHAAASMIIKRIAVEEILSRFKVLQDHEVSEKGSGEIVTDADTQTEIRLSKELTALSPDSTVIGEEGFDKDKGIMTRFDGDVPVWVLDPLDGTRNFSQGKTCF
;
A
#
# COMPACT_ATOMS: atom_id res chain seq x y z
N MET A 1 -17.86 -14.29 25.80
CA MET A 1 -17.63 -14.44 25.04
C MET A 1 -16.71 -14.22 24.94
N PRO A 2 -16.37 -14.14 25.21
CA PRO A 2 -15.36 -14.05 24.93
C PRO A 2 -14.68 -14.06 23.73
N ALA A 3 -13.71 -14.92 23.53
CA ALA A 3 -13.03 -15.02 22.29
C ALA A 3 -13.97 -15.05 21.12
N ASP A 4 -15.09 -15.66 21.29
CA ASP A 4 -16.08 -15.69 20.22
C ASP A 4 -16.63 -14.33 19.90
N ILE A 5 -16.71 -13.50 20.90
CA ILE A 5 -17.15 -12.14 20.66
C ILE A 5 -16.18 -11.44 19.75
N VAL A 6 -14.90 -11.60 20.04
CA VAL A 6 -13.86 -11.00 19.22
C VAL A 6 -13.90 -11.55 17.82
N THR A 7 -13.94 -12.86 17.70
CA THR A 7 -13.99 -13.52 16.40
C THR A 7 -15.25 -13.17 15.64
N GLY A 8 -16.38 -13.22 16.31
CA GLY A 8 -17.67 -12.93 15.69
C GLY A 8 -17.84 -11.49 15.28
N SER A 9 -17.11 -10.55 15.92
CA SER A 9 -17.21 -9.15 15.55
C SER A 9 -16.38 -8.77 14.34
N LEU A 10 -15.55 -9.71 13.83
CA LEU A 10 -14.63 -9.44 12.73
C LEU A 10 -14.79 -10.44 11.57
N PRO A 11 -16.04 -10.82 11.20
CA PRO A 11 -16.22 -11.86 10.17
C PRO A 11 -15.81 -11.42 8.79
N ASN A 12 -15.67 -10.12 8.54
CA ASN A 12 -15.35 -9.58 7.23
C ASN A 12 -13.87 -9.21 7.09
N LEU A 13 -13.06 -9.51 8.10
CA LEU A 13 -11.63 -9.27 7.97
C LEU A 13 -11.02 -10.29 6.99
N PRO A 14 -10.08 -9.84 6.17
CA PRO A 14 -9.45 -10.71 5.18
C PRO A 14 -8.59 -11.78 5.81
N ASP A 15 -8.32 -12.82 5.03
CA ASP A 15 -7.36 -13.85 5.41
C ASP A 15 -5.96 -13.23 5.47
N HIS A 16 -5.37 -13.24 6.65
CA HIS A 16 -4.06 -12.68 6.89
C HIS A 16 -2.97 -13.38 6.05
N ALA A 17 -3.03 -14.68 5.90
CA ALA A 17 -2.05 -15.43 5.13
C ALA A 17 -2.14 -15.07 3.64
N ALA A 18 -3.34 -14.99 3.10
CA ALA A 18 -3.55 -14.61 1.71
C ALA A 18 -3.07 -13.18 1.45
N ALA A 19 -3.38 -12.24 2.35
CA ALA A 19 -2.91 -10.87 2.23
C ALA A 19 -1.38 -10.79 2.25
N SER A 20 -0.75 -11.54 3.14
CA SER A 20 0.71 -11.59 3.24
C SER A 20 1.36 -12.08 1.94
N MET A 21 0.80 -13.10 1.31
CA MET A 21 1.31 -13.62 0.05
C MET A 21 1.19 -12.58 -1.07
N ILE A 22 0.07 -11.88 -1.13
CA ILE A 22 -0.14 -10.81 -2.11
C ILE A 22 0.90 -9.72 -1.93
N ILE A 23 1.10 -9.25 -0.70
CA ILE A 23 2.05 -8.18 -0.39
C ILE A 23 3.47 -8.58 -0.77
N LYS A 24 3.90 -9.78 -0.40
CA LYS A 24 5.25 -10.26 -0.72
C LYS A 24 5.48 -10.36 -2.21
N ARG A 25 4.53 -10.91 -2.94
CA ARG A 25 4.65 -11.06 -4.39
C ARG A 25 4.76 -9.71 -5.08
N ILE A 26 3.88 -8.79 -4.73
CA ILE A 26 3.89 -7.45 -5.32
C ILE A 26 5.17 -6.70 -4.97
N ALA A 27 5.66 -6.82 -3.73
CA ALA A 27 6.92 -6.20 -3.34
C ALA A 27 8.09 -6.68 -4.19
N VAL A 28 8.17 -7.97 -4.45
CA VAL A 28 9.23 -8.51 -5.32
C VAL A 28 9.10 -7.97 -6.75
N GLU A 29 7.89 -7.96 -7.28
CA GLU A 29 7.66 -7.60 -8.68
C GLU A 29 7.77 -6.11 -8.95
N GLU A 30 7.36 -5.26 -8.01
CA GLU A 30 7.32 -3.80 -8.24
C GLU A 30 8.43 -3.03 -7.53
N ILE A 31 8.89 -3.49 -6.38
CA ILE A 31 9.90 -2.78 -5.59
C ILE A 31 11.29 -3.35 -5.85
N LEU A 32 11.49 -4.62 -5.52
CA LEU A 32 12.83 -5.21 -5.63
C LEU A 32 13.31 -5.28 -7.07
N SER A 33 12.42 -5.45 -8.04
CA SER A 33 12.76 -5.46 -9.45
C SER A 33 13.31 -4.12 -9.93
N ARG A 34 12.97 -3.02 -9.25
CA ARG A 34 13.41 -1.67 -9.59
C ARG A 34 14.60 -1.19 -8.78
N PHE A 35 15.00 -1.92 -7.76
CA PHE A 35 16.09 -1.49 -6.89
C PHE A 35 17.39 -1.39 -7.68
N LYS A 36 18.03 -0.22 -7.64
CA LYS A 36 19.28 0.12 -8.34
C LYS A 36 19.16 0.19 -9.87
N VAL A 37 17.98 0.02 -10.43
CA VAL A 37 17.79 0.08 -11.89
C VAL A 37 16.74 1.11 -12.31
N LEU A 38 16.38 2.04 -11.42
CA LEU A 38 15.44 3.11 -11.74
C LEU A 38 16.02 4.02 -12.82
N GLN A 39 15.18 4.35 -13.79
CA GLN A 39 15.49 5.36 -14.79
C GLN A 39 15.05 6.74 -14.28
N ASP A 40 15.61 7.82 -14.81
CA ASP A 40 15.28 9.19 -14.36
C ASP A 40 13.79 9.48 -14.44
N HIS A 41 13.11 8.99 -15.48
CA HIS A 41 11.67 9.22 -15.65
C HIS A 41 10.81 8.47 -14.63
N GLU A 42 11.38 7.50 -13.91
CA GLU A 42 10.67 6.74 -12.88
C GLU A 42 10.76 7.41 -11.50
N VAL A 43 11.46 8.52 -11.39
CA VAL A 43 11.64 9.26 -10.14
C VAL A 43 11.05 10.65 -10.29
N SER A 44 10.20 11.04 -9.35
CA SER A 44 9.56 12.35 -9.35
C SER A 44 9.69 13.00 -7.97
N GLU A 45 9.46 14.29 -7.91
CA GLU A 45 9.43 15.03 -6.66
C GLU A 45 8.03 15.55 -6.40
N LYS A 46 7.51 15.31 -5.20
CA LYS A 46 6.22 15.83 -4.77
C LYS A 46 6.34 17.32 -4.46
N GLY A 47 5.20 18.02 -4.41
CA GLY A 47 5.17 19.44 -4.06
C GLY A 47 5.80 19.75 -2.70
N SER A 48 5.85 18.77 -1.80
CA SER A 48 6.49 18.88 -0.48
C SER A 48 8.01 18.72 -0.54
N GLY A 49 8.60 18.39 -1.69
CA GLY A 49 10.01 18.07 -1.82
C GLY A 49 10.35 16.60 -1.60
N GLU A 50 9.37 15.79 -1.24
CA GLU A 50 9.57 14.36 -1.08
C GLU A 50 9.71 13.67 -2.43
N ILE A 51 10.47 12.57 -2.44
CA ILE A 51 10.67 11.77 -3.65
C ILE A 51 9.60 10.68 -3.74
N VAL A 52 9.08 10.47 -4.94
CA VAL A 52 8.21 9.35 -5.26
C VAL A 52 8.77 8.65 -6.50
N THR A 53 8.69 7.33 -6.52
CA THR A 53 9.16 6.52 -7.65
C THR A 53 8.01 5.69 -8.21
N ASP A 54 8.23 5.10 -9.40
CA ASP A 54 7.28 4.16 -9.96
C ASP A 54 7.10 2.93 -9.05
N ALA A 55 8.12 2.59 -8.24
CA ALA A 55 7.99 1.52 -7.25
C ALA A 55 6.88 1.85 -6.24
N ASP A 56 6.84 3.08 -5.73
CA ASP A 56 5.79 3.53 -4.82
C ASP A 56 4.42 3.45 -5.48
N THR A 57 4.30 4.07 -6.64
CA THR A 57 3.03 4.25 -7.32
C THR A 57 2.45 2.92 -7.80
N GLN A 58 3.25 2.10 -8.47
CA GLN A 58 2.77 0.84 -9.02
C GLN A 58 2.45 -0.17 -7.91
N THR A 59 3.21 -0.15 -6.82
CA THR A 59 2.93 -1.02 -5.68
C THR A 59 1.59 -0.65 -5.06
N GLU A 60 1.33 0.64 -4.83
CA GLU A 60 0.06 1.07 -4.26
C GLU A 60 -1.12 0.70 -5.16
N ILE A 61 -1.00 0.92 -6.47
CA ILE A 61 -2.05 0.57 -7.42
C ILE A 61 -2.36 -0.92 -7.38
N ARG A 62 -1.33 -1.76 -7.42
CA ARG A 62 -1.52 -3.21 -7.42
C ARG A 62 -2.05 -3.73 -6.09
N LEU A 63 -1.52 -3.23 -4.98
CA LEU A 63 -2.03 -3.61 -3.65
C LEU A 63 -3.49 -3.22 -3.49
N SER A 64 -3.85 -2.00 -3.91
CA SER A 64 -5.24 -1.54 -3.82
C SER A 64 -6.18 -2.47 -4.58
N LYS A 65 -5.79 -2.87 -5.79
CA LYS A 65 -6.61 -3.75 -6.62
C LYS A 65 -6.72 -5.15 -6.02
N GLU A 66 -5.61 -5.75 -5.63
CA GLU A 66 -5.60 -7.15 -5.19
C GLU A 66 -6.15 -7.32 -3.78
N LEU A 67 -5.89 -6.38 -2.88
CA LEU A 67 -6.42 -6.46 -1.52
C LEU A 67 -7.93 -6.21 -1.48
N THR A 68 -8.44 -5.30 -2.30
CA THR A 68 -9.89 -5.12 -2.38
C THR A 68 -10.58 -6.29 -3.07
N ALA A 69 -9.90 -6.97 -3.99
CA ALA A 69 -10.43 -8.19 -4.59
C ALA A 69 -10.48 -9.33 -3.57
N LEU A 70 -9.47 -9.41 -2.68
CA LEU A 70 -9.45 -10.39 -1.59
C LEU A 70 -10.57 -10.13 -0.60
N SER A 71 -10.89 -8.88 -0.35
CA SER A 71 -11.91 -8.46 0.62
C SER A 71 -12.83 -7.43 -0.05
N PRO A 72 -13.86 -7.88 -0.81
CA PRO A 72 -14.68 -6.98 -1.64
C PRO A 72 -15.40 -5.87 -0.88
N ASP A 73 -15.64 -6.07 0.41
CA ASP A 73 -16.29 -5.05 1.25
C ASP A 73 -15.31 -4.02 1.80
N SER A 74 -14.03 -4.13 1.49
CA SER A 74 -13.01 -3.22 1.99
C SER A 74 -12.77 -2.04 1.04
N THR A 75 -12.14 -1.01 1.58
CA THR A 75 -11.64 0.12 0.80
C THR A 75 -10.17 0.40 1.15
N VAL A 76 -9.55 1.32 0.46
CA VAL A 76 -8.12 1.60 0.59
C VAL A 76 -7.86 3.07 0.82
N ILE A 77 -6.91 3.36 1.72
CA ILE A 77 -6.31 4.68 1.84
C ILE A 77 -4.80 4.47 1.69
N GLY A 78 -4.23 4.92 0.58
CA GLY A 78 -2.81 4.80 0.31
C GLY A 78 -2.12 6.15 0.39
N GLU A 79 -0.81 6.13 0.64
CA GLU A 79 -0.01 7.35 0.76
C GLU A 79 -0.08 8.19 -0.51
N GLU A 80 0.11 7.57 -1.67
CA GLU A 80 0.13 8.29 -2.94
C GLU A 80 -1.27 8.80 -3.32
N GLY A 81 -2.30 8.02 -3.05
CA GLY A 81 -3.69 8.47 -3.24
C GLY A 81 -4.05 9.62 -2.35
N PHE A 82 -3.61 9.60 -1.09
CA PHE A 82 -3.83 10.68 -0.14
C PHE A 82 -3.14 11.98 -0.59
N ASP A 83 -1.93 11.88 -1.13
CA ASP A 83 -1.23 13.06 -1.63
C ASP A 83 -1.96 13.73 -2.79
N LYS A 84 -2.65 12.93 -3.61
CA LYS A 84 -3.43 13.45 -4.74
C LYS A 84 -4.81 13.95 -4.34
N ASP A 85 -5.42 13.32 -3.35
CA ASP A 85 -6.78 13.64 -2.91
C ASP A 85 -6.91 13.40 -1.40
N LYS A 86 -6.81 14.47 -0.62
CA LYS A 86 -6.95 14.41 0.84
C LYS A 86 -8.35 13.97 1.26
N GLY A 87 -9.34 14.13 0.39
CA GLY A 87 -10.71 13.74 0.68
C GLY A 87 -10.90 12.25 0.90
N ILE A 88 -9.95 11.41 0.48
CA ILE A 88 -10.07 9.95 0.68
C ILE A 88 -10.08 9.56 2.16
N MET A 89 -9.66 10.45 3.05
CA MET A 89 -9.70 10.20 4.49
C MET A 89 -11.13 9.96 5.00
N THR A 90 -12.15 10.42 4.28
CA THR A 90 -13.53 10.14 4.64
C THR A 90 -13.87 8.66 4.58
N ARG A 91 -13.04 7.84 3.95
CA ARG A 91 -13.23 6.39 3.91
C ARG A 91 -13.16 5.76 5.30
N PHE A 92 -12.51 6.41 6.26
CA PHE A 92 -12.52 5.96 7.66
C PHE A 92 -13.88 6.11 8.33
N ASP A 93 -14.74 6.96 7.79
CA ASP A 93 -16.05 7.25 8.39
C ASP A 93 -17.08 6.16 8.08
N GLY A 94 -16.77 5.22 7.20
CA GLY A 94 -17.67 4.12 6.84
C GLY A 94 -17.55 2.93 7.78
N ASP A 95 -18.37 1.92 7.53
CA ASP A 95 -18.43 0.70 8.34
C ASP A 95 -17.58 -0.43 7.77
N VAL A 96 -16.93 -0.21 6.64
CA VAL A 96 -16.13 -1.26 5.98
C VAL A 96 -14.68 -1.23 6.47
N PRO A 97 -13.99 -2.37 6.43
CA PRO A 97 -12.55 -2.39 6.71
C PRO A 97 -11.78 -1.51 5.75
N VAL A 98 -10.75 -0.85 6.25
CA VAL A 98 -9.89 0.03 5.45
C VAL A 98 -8.47 -0.51 5.47
N TRP A 99 -7.91 -0.73 4.27
CA TRP A 99 -6.50 -1.00 4.11
C TRP A 99 -5.76 0.34 4.09
N VAL A 100 -4.78 0.49 4.97
CA VAL A 100 -3.91 1.67 4.96
C VAL A 100 -2.58 1.25 4.39
N LEU A 101 -2.18 1.87 3.28
CA LEU A 101 -1.01 1.46 2.52
C LEU A 101 0.08 2.53 2.52
N ASP A 102 1.29 2.11 2.94
CA ASP A 102 2.53 2.84 2.72
C ASP A 102 3.48 1.85 2.04
N PRO A 103 3.51 1.84 0.70
CA PRO A 103 4.15 0.75 -0.04
C PRO A 103 5.67 0.70 0.11
N LEU A 104 6.32 1.83 0.30
CA LEU A 104 7.77 1.93 0.30
C LEU A 104 8.20 3.01 1.28
N ASP A 105 8.75 2.59 2.40
CA ASP A 105 9.38 3.50 3.36
C ASP A 105 10.83 3.75 2.94
N GLY A 106 11.30 4.97 3.15
CA GLY A 106 12.66 5.32 2.75
C GLY A 106 12.84 5.47 1.25
N THR A 107 11.86 6.03 0.56
CA THR A 107 11.85 6.19 -0.90
C THR A 107 13.10 6.89 -1.43
N ARG A 108 13.58 7.92 -0.73
CA ARG A 108 14.80 8.62 -1.16
C ARG A 108 16.01 7.69 -1.15
N ASN A 109 16.18 6.90 -0.09
CA ASN A 109 17.27 5.93 -0.03
C ASN A 109 17.14 4.89 -1.14
N PHE A 110 15.92 4.40 -1.36
CA PHE A 110 15.65 3.45 -2.44
C PHE A 110 16.05 4.05 -3.80
N SER A 111 15.67 5.30 -4.07
CA SER A 111 15.97 5.97 -5.34
C SER A 111 17.47 6.16 -5.56
N GLN A 112 18.23 6.24 -4.47
CA GLN A 112 19.69 6.40 -4.51
C GLN A 112 20.45 5.07 -4.46
N GLY A 113 19.74 3.94 -4.47
CA GLY A 113 20.36 2.61 -4.42
C GLY A 113 20.93 2.23 -3.07
N LYS A 114 20.50 2.90 -2.01
CA LYS A 114 20.88 2.55 -0.64
C LYS A 114 19.99 1.45 -0.11
N THR A 115 20.56 0.54 0.67
CA THR A 115 19.82 -0.63 1.16
C THR A 115 18.89 -0.35 2.35
N CYS A 116 18.95 0.82 2.93
CA CYS A 116 18.11 1.20 4.06
C CYS A 116 16.80 1.80 3.55
N PHE A 117 15.86 0.93 3.22
CA PHE A 117 14.52 1.32 2.82
C PHE A 117 13.51 0.29 3.28
#